data_39a9761819a08a26c9177abafb277928
#
_entry.id   39a9761819a08a26c9177abafb277928
#
_cell.length_a   1.000
_cell.length_b   1.000
_cell.length_c   1.000
_cell.angle_alpha   90.00
_cell.angle_beta   90.00
_cell.angle_gamma   90.00
#
_symmetry.space_group_name_H-M   'P 1'
#
loop_
_entity.id
_entity.type
_entity.pdbx_description
1 polymer ?
#
loop_
_entity_poly.entity_id
_entity_poly.type
_entity_poly.pdbx_seq_one_letter_code
_entity_poly.pdbx_strand_id
1 'polypeptide(L)'
;GVTGNLSIPINKLVGKEIFLLGAHRFHSEFKTAVELIDRGKIDVTPIISCTYSMDQAPEAFELAGDRSQAVKVQLSFESKY
;
A
#
# COMPACT_ATOMS: atom_id res chain seq x y z
N GLY A 1 -5.92 0.46 -7.21
CA GLY A 1 -7.12 1.24 -6.89
C GLY A 1 -8.39 0.52 -7.30
N VAL A 2 -9.50 0.95 -6.73
CA VAL A 2 -10.81 0.41 -7.05
C VAL A 2 -11.46 1.31 -8.11
N THR A 3 -11.92 0.71 -9.21
CA THR A 3 -12.61 1.41 -10.27
C THR A 3 -13.99 0.81 -10.49
N GLY A 4 -14.98 1.65 -10.79
CA GLY A 4 -16.36 1.23 -11.00
C GLY A 4 -17.10 0.92 -9.70
N ASN A 5 -18.27 0.36 -9.87
CA ASN A 5 -19.13 0.01 -8.74
C ASN A 5 -18.82 -1.38 -8.21
N LEU A 6 -18.89 -1.53 -6.90
CA LEU A 6 -18.68 -2.82 -6.24
C LEU A 6 -20.01 -3.29 -5.64
N SER A 7 -20.22 -4.60 -5.67
CA SER A 7 -21.37 -5.23 -5.04
C SER A 7 -20.98 -5.72 -3.65
N ILE A 8 -21.79 -5.41 -2.65
CA ILE A 8 -21.54 -5.85 -1.28
C ILE A 8 -22.79 -6.54 -0.71
N PRO A 9 -22.60 -7.53 0.17
CA PRO A 9 -23.73 -8.26 0.77
C PRO A 9 -24.30 -7.48 1.97
N ILE A 10 -25.16 -6.51 1.68
CA ILE A 10 -25.75 -5.64 2.71
C ILE A 10 -26.44 -6.43 3.82
N ASN A 11 -27.09 -7.55 3.49
CA ASN A 11 -27.78 -8.37 4.48
C ASN A 11 -26.82 -8.88 5.57
N LYS A 12 -25.61 -9.25 5.18
CA LYS A 12 -24.60 -9.71 6.14
C LYS A 12 -24.11 -8.57 7.03
N LEU A 13 -24.00 -7.39 6.45
CA LEU A 13 -23.59 -6.21 7.18
C LEU A 13 -24.60 -5.87 8.28
N VAL A 14 -25.90 -5.91 7.93
CA VAL A 14 -26.98 -5.66 8.88
C VAL A 14 -27.04 -6.75 9.95
N GLY A 15 -26.97 -8.03 9.54
CA GLY A 15 -27.03 -9.14 10.48
C GLY A 15 -25.92 -9.20 11.49
N LYS A 16 -24.75 -8.70 11.13
CA LYS A 16 -23.56 -8.66 12.01
C LYS A 16 -23.38 -7.32 12.71
N GLU A 17 -24.27 -6.38 12.49
CA GLU A 17 -24.21 -5.02 13.07
C GLU A 17 -22.86 -4.34 12.81
N ILE A 18 -22.39 -4.36 11.54
CA ILE A 18 -21.12 -3.80 11.14
C ILE A 18 -21.30 -2.37 10.66
N PHE A 19 -20.38 -1.49 11.08
CA PHE A 19 -20.30 -0.12 10.54
C PHE A 19 -19.49 -0.15 9.24
N LEU A 20 -20.04 0.47 8.20
CA LEU A 20 -19.32 0.65 6.93
C LEU A 20 -19.03 2.13 6.76
N LEU A 21 -17.76 2.47 6.76
CA LEU A 21 -17.29 3.86 6.63
C LEU A 21 -16.38 4.00 5.43
N GLY A 22 -16.52 5.11 4.72
CA GLY A 22 -15.66 5.42 3.59
C GLY A 22 -14.46 6.26 4.03
N ALA A 23 -13.33 5.98 3.42
CA ALA A 23 -12.13 6.78 3.60
C ALA A 23 -11.46 6.95 2.24
N HIS A 24 -10.84 8.10 2.03
CA HIS A 24 -10.17 8.38 0.77
C HIS A 24 -8.76 8.89 1.03
N ARG A 25 -7.77 8.07 0.60
CA ARG A 25 -6.35 8.41 0.71
C ARG A 25 -5.95 8.75 2.16
N PHE A 26 -5.37 9.93 2.36
CA PHE A 26 -4.87 10.33 3.66
C PHE A 26 -5.04 11.83 3.88
N HIS A 27 -4.92 12.25 5.11
CA HIS A 27 -4.88 13.65 5.53
C HIS A 27 -3.70 13.83 6.51
N SER A 28 -3.96 14.19 7.76
CA SER A 28 -2.93 14.35 8.79
C SER A 28 -2.27 13.03 9.20
N GLU A 29 -2.92 11.91 8.93
CA GLU A 29 -2.42 10.57 9.27
C GLU A 29 -1.09 10.25 8.59
N PHE A 30 -0.81 10.85 7.44
CA PHE A 30 0.44 10.62 6.72
C PHE A 30 1.65 10.99 7.57
N LYS A 31 1.61 12.16 8.18
CA LYS A 31 2.69 12.62 9.05
C LYS A 31 2.89 11.67 10.24
N THR A 32 1.81 11.26 10.87
CA THR A 32 1.86 10.32 11.98
C THR A 32 2.46 8.99 11.57
N ALA A 33 2.06 8.47 10.41
CA ALA A 33 2.60 7.21 9.89
C ALA A 33 4.11 7.30 9.67
N VAL A 34 4.58 8.38 9.06
CA VAL A 34 6.00 8.60 8.82
C VAL A 34 6.78 8.64 10.14
N GLU A 35 6.26 9.35 11.13
CA GLU A 35 6.90 9.43 12.45
C GLU A 35 6.98 8.08 13.15
N LEU A 36 5.93 7.28 13.07
CA LEU A 36 5.90 5.96 13.70
C LEU A 36 6.92 5.01 13.06
N ILE A 37 7.05 5.06 11.74
CA ILE A 37 8.03 4.26 11.01
C ILE A 37 9.45 4.71 11.36
N ASP A 38 9.67 6.02 11.35
CA ASP A 38 10.99 6.61 11.62
C ASP A 38 11.48 6.28 13.03
N ARG A 39 10.57 6.25 14.00
CA ARG A 39 10.89 5.92 15.39
C ARG A 39 10.96 4.41 15.67
N GLY A 40 10.77 3.58 14.65
CA GLY A 40 10.81 2.13 14.82
C GLY A 40 9.62 1.55 15.56
N LYS A 41 8.52 2.29 15.68
CA LYS A 41 7.30 1.79 16.34
C LYS A 41 6.52 0.85 15.43
N ILE A 42 6.66 1.01 14.13
CA ILE A 42 6.03 0.16 13.12
C ILE A 42 7.11 -0.31 12.16
N ASP A 43 7.17 -1.61 11.93
CA ASP A 43 8.09 -2.20 10.95
C ASP A 43 7.30 -2.54 9.69
N VAL A 44 7.59 -1.81 8.60
CA VAL A 44 6.93 -2.04 7.30
C VAL A 44 7.78 -2.90 6.37
N THR A 45 8.96 -3.31 6.81
CA THR A 45 9.87 -4.11 5.99
C THR A 45 9.21 -5.37 5.41
N PRO A 46 8.39 -6.11 6.18
CA PRO A 46 7.76 -7.32 5.66
C PRO A 46 6.85 -7.12 4.45
N ILE A 47 6.31 -5.91 4.24
CA ILE A 47 5.42 -5.66 3.09
C ILE A 47 6.15 -5.09 1.88
N ILE A 48 7.45 -4.79 2.00
CA ILE A 48 8.25 -4.34 0.87
C ILE A 48 8.68 -5.58 0.10
N SER A 49 8.09 -5.77 -1.08
CA SER A 49 8.33 -6.95 -1.90
C SER A 49 9.68 -6.92 -2.58
N CYS A 50 10.05 -5.75 -3.11
CA CYS A 50 11.30 -5.61 -3.85
C CYS A 50 11.70 -4.14 -3.95
N THR A 51 13.01 -3.90 -4.00
CA THR A 51 13.57 -2.57 -4.27
C THR A 51 14.49 -2.68 -5.49
N TYR A 52 14.22 -1.85 -6.48
CA TYR A 52 15.00 -1.79 -7.72
C TYR A 52 15.82 -0.51 -7.79
N SER A 53 16.91 -0.55 -8.55
CA SER A 53 17.63 0.68 -8.90
C SER A 53 16.86 1.43 -9.99
N MET A 54 17.20 2.70 -10.21
CA MET A 54 16.49 3.53 -11.19
C MET A 54 16.60 3.02 -12.63
N ASP A 55 17.71 2.41 -12.99
CA ASP A 55 17.90 1.84 -14.33
C ASP A 55 17.02 0.60 -14.56
N GLN A 56 16.45 0.04 -13.51
CA GLN A 56 15.52 -1.08 -13.58
C GLN A 56 14.06 -0.64 -13.40
N ALA A 57 13.78 0.65 -13.61
CA ALA A 57 12.42 1.17 -13.44
C ALA A 57 11.35 0.42 -14.26
N PRO A 58 11.58 0.05 -15.53
CA PRO A 58 10.57 -0.71 -16.29
C PRO A 58 10.17 -2.01 -15.62
N GLU A 59 11.15 -2.77 -15.10
CA GLU A 59 10.89 -4.03 -14.41
C GLU A 59 10.14 -3.79 -13.10
N ALA A 60 10.49 -2.71 -12.40
CA ALA A 60 9.83 -2.34 -11.15
C ALA A 60 8.35 -2.03 -11.37
N PHE A 61 8.02 -1.25 -12.39
CA PHE A 61 6.64 -0.92 -12.72
C PHE A 61 5.85 -2.16 -13.12
N GLU A 62 6.46 -3.05 -13.87
CA GLU A 62 5.80 -4.29 -14.27
C GLU A 62 5.47 -5.16 -13.07
N LEU A 63 6.41 -5.33 -12.14
CA LEU A 63 6.17 -6.10 -10.92
C LEU A 63 5.12 -5.41 -10.05
N ALA A 64 5.16 -4.10 -9.92
CA ALA A 64 4.20 -3.34 -9.12
C ALA A 64 2.76 -3.53 -9.61
N GLY A 65 2.57 -3.77 -10.92
CA GLY A 65 1.26 -4.02 -11.49
C GLY A 65 0.74 -5.43 -11.25
N ASP A 66 1.59 -6.34 -10.78
CA ASP A 66 1.21 -7.73 -10.54
C ASP A 66 0.92 -7.95 -9.05
N ARG A 67 -0.34 -7.82 -8.67
CA ARG A 67 -0.78 -7.93 -7.28
C ARG A 67 -0.68 -9.35 -6.71
N SER A 68 -0.48 -10.34 -7.57
CA SER A 68 -0.29 -11.71 -7.11
C SER A 68 1.13 -11.94 -6.60
N GLN A 69 2.09 -11.09 -6.97
CA GLN A 69 3.49 -11.26 -6.63
C GLN A 69 4.07 -10.16 -5.74
N ALA A 70 3.45 -8.98 -5.72
CA ALA A 70 4.02 -7.85 -4.99
C ALA A 70 2.96 -7.07 -4.22
N VAL A 71 3.34 -6.63 -3.02
CA VAL A 71 2.56 -5.71 -2.21
C VAL A 71 3.08 -4.30 -2.42
N LYS A 72 4.39 -4.10 -2.21
CA LYS A 72 5.04 -2.81 -2.38
C LYS A 72 6.36 -2.96 -3.11
N VAL A 73 6.51 -2.21 -4.20
CA VAL A 73 7.75 -2.15 -4.96
C VAL A 73 8.31 -0.73 -4.85
N GLN A 74 9.62 -0.63 -4.62
CA GLN A 74 10.29 0.65 -4.44
C GLN A 74 11.40 0.83 -5.47
N LEU A 75 11.71 2.09 -5.76
CA LEU A 75 12.88 2.47 -6.55
C LEU A 75 13.88 3.16 -5.63
N SER A 76 15.12 2.76 -5.70
CA SER A 76 16.21 3.39 -4.95
C SER A 76 16.93 4.39 -5.83
N PHE A 77 17.14 5.57 -5.29
CA PHE A 77 17.90 6.63 -5.94
C PHE A 77 19.35 6.68 -5.48
N GLU A 78 19.73 5.76 -4.63
CA GLU A 78 21.07 5.73 -4.10
C GLU A 78 22.09 5.40 -5.18
N SER A 79 23.19 6.13 -5.13
CA SER A 79 24.32 5.94 -6.00
C SER A 79 25.17 4.79 -5.49
N LYS A 80 25.64 3.93 -6.40
CA LYS A 80 26.42 2.75 -6.03
C LYS A 80 27.90 3.00 -6.22
N TYR A 81 28.45 3.85 -5.48
CA TYR A 81 29.91 3.95 -5.48
C TYR A 81 30.35 4.90 -4.51
#